data_e912b71635ea77aa8fb8c76e25c74b64
#
_entry.id   e912b71635ea77aa8fb8c76e25c74b64
#
_cell.length_a   1.000
_cell.length_b   1.000
_cell.length_c   1.000
_cell.angle_alpha   90.00
_cell.angle_beta   90.00
_cell.angle_gamma   90.00
#
_symmetry.space_group_name_H-M   'P 1'
#
loop_
_entity.id
_entity.type
_entity.pdbx_description
1 polymer ?
#
loop_
_entity_poly.entity_id
_entity_poly.type
_entity_poly.pdbx_seq_one_letter_code
_entity_poly.pdbx_strand_id
1 'polypeptide(L)'
;MVKWNLGGTLVSLNQIEHELIRPVFNEPRIHWALVCAAYSCPPLRNEAYDPARLEEQLAAQEAYVLNFNQPRYAQRDGGAVKVTALFDWYGDDFVSGNDGAQVYAASRLGVEAGSITGVLDYDWKLNDVSNR
;
A
#
# COMPACT_ATOMS: atom_id res chain seq x y z
N MET A 1 7.45 23.46 -3.34
CA MET A 1 7.16 22.04 -3.71
C MET A 1 7.76 21.79 -5.08
N VAL A 2 8.54 20.71 -5.23
CA VAL A 2 9.17 20.35 -6.51
C VAL A 2 8.08 19.86 -7.49
N LYS A 3 8.20 20.29 -8.75
CA LYS A 3 7.27 19.92 -9.83
C LYS A 3 8.05 19.33 -11.01
N TRP A 4 7.42 18.42 -11.71
CA TRP A 4 7.93 17.76 -12.92
C TRP A 4 7.01 18.05 -14.10
N ASN A 5 7.59 18.07 -15.29
CA ASN A 5 6.81 18.23 -16.54
C ASN A 5 6.29 16.85 -16.97
N LEU A 6 4.98 16.68 -16.90
CA LEU A 6 4.27 15.50 -17.38
C LEU A 6 3.41 15.88 -18.60
N GLY A 7 3.87 15.53 -19.79
CA GLY A 7 3.14 15.81 -21.02
C GLY A 7 2.85 17.31 -21.26
N GLY A 8 3.74 18.22 -20.84
CA GLY A 8 3.58 19.66 -20.97
C GLY A 8 2.96 20.35 -19.74
N THR A 9 2.47 19.57 -18.77
CA THR A 9 1.88 20.11 -17.53
C THR A 9 2.83 19.93 -16.35
N LEU A 10 3.03 20.99 -15.57
CA LEU A 10 3.85 20.92 -14.35
C LEU A 10 3.02 20.38 -13.19
N VAL A 11 3.40 19.21 -12.69
CA VAL A 11 2.72 18.52 -11.58
C VAL A 11 3.71 18.14 -10.47
N SER A 12 3.24 18.11 -9.23
CA SER A 12 3.97 17.54 -8.10
C SER A 12 3.64 16.07 -7.94
N LEU A 13 4.46 15.31 -7.18
CA LEU A 13 4.14 13.91 -6.84
C LEU A 13 2.80 13.81 -6.10
N ASN A 14 2.53 14.74 -5.20
CA ASN A 14 1.24 14.80 -4.49
C ASN A 14 0.05 14.95 -5.46
N GLN A 15 0.18 15.80 -6.47
CA GLN A 15 -0.87 15.94 -7.49
C GLN A 15 -1.02 14.70 -8.34
N ILE A 16 0.09 14.04 -8.71
CA ILE A 16 0.03 12.78 -9.46
C ILE A 16 -0.75 11.73 -8.67
N GLU A 17 -0.44 11.53 -7.40
CA GLU A 17 -1.11 10.55 -6.56
C GLU A 17 -2.58 10.93 -6.29
N HIS A 18 -2.83 12.12 -5.76
CA HIS A 18 -4.14 12.46 -5.18
C HIS A 18 -5.12 13.08 -6.16
N GLU A 19 -4.66 13.62 -7.29
CA GLU A 19 -5.53 14.27 -8.27
C GLU A 19 -5.62 13.48 -9.59
N LEU A 20 -4.55 12.77 -9.99
CA LEU A 20 -4.50 12.09 -11.28
C LEU A 20 -4.68 10.57 -11.18
N ILE A 21 -4.23 9.93 -10.11
CA ILE A 21 -4.29 8.46 -9.98
C ILE A 21 -5.48 8.02 -9.15
N ARG A 22 -5.52 8.36 -7.85
CA ARG A 22 -6.53 7.86 -6.91
C ARG A 22 -7.98 8.06 -7.39
N PRO A 23 -8.41 9.27 -7.80
CA PRO A 23 -9.81 9.49 -8.15
C PRO A 23 -10.20 8.94 -9.53
N VAL A 24 -9.21 8.61 -10.38
CA VAL A 24 -9.45 8.19 -11.76
C VAL A 24 -9.49 6.67 -11.89
N PHE A 25 -8.55 5.98 -11.26
CA PHE A 25 -8.37 4.55 -11.51
C PHE A 25 -9.07 3.65 -10.49
N ASN A 26 -9.41 4.15 -9.31
CA ASN A 26 -10.03 3.35 -8.23
C ASN A 26 -9.30 2.03 -7.96
N GLU A 27 -7.97 2.06 -7.99
CA GLU A 27 -7.10 0.90 -7.87
C GLU A 27 -6.37 0.95 -6.51
N PRO A 28 -6.83 0.23 -5.48
CA PRO A 28 -6.25 0.31 -4.14
C PRO A 28 -4.80 -0.14 -4.07
N ARG A 29 -4.34 -0.99 -4.98
CA ARG A 29 -2.97 -1.52 -5.00
C ARG A 29 -1.92 -0.46 -5.35
N ILE A 30 -2.34 0.74 -5.75
CA ILE A 30 -1.41 1.87 -5.92
C ILE A 30 -0.67 2.19 -4.61
N HIS A 31 -1.29 1.95 -3.46
CA HIS A 31 -0.67 2.18 -2.15
C HIS A 31 0.50 1.24 -1.86
N TRP A 32 0.62 0.16 -2.62
CA TRP A 32 1.78 -0.74 -2.60
C TRP A 32 2.84 -0.36 -3.63
N ALA A 33 2.50 0.46 -4.61
CA ALA A 33 3.35 0.86 -5.75
C ALA A 33 3.96 2.26 -5.60
N LEU A 34 3.23 3.20 -4.99
CA LEU A 34 3.68 4.56 -4.74
C LEU A 34 4.37 4.60 -3.37
N VAL A 35 5.69 4.72 -3.37
CA VAL A 35 6.52 4.51 -2.17
C VAL A 35 7.23 5.79 -1.72
N CYS A 36 7.42 5.94 -0.40
CA CYS A 36 7.99 7.13 0.22
C CYS A 36 9.37 6.93 0.86
N ALA A 37 9.99 5.76 0.67
CA ALA A 37 11.28 5.36 1.25
C ALA A 37 11.34 5.29 2.78
N ALA A 38 10.23 5.38 3.52
CA ALA A 38 10.19 5.06 4.94
C ALA A 38 10.31 3.55 5.17
N TYR A 39 10.78 3.12 6.34
CA TYR A 39 10.93 1.70 6.68
C TYR A 39 9.60 0.93 6.61
N SER A 40 8.51 1.53 7.08
CA SER A 40 7.16 0.93 7.01
C SER A 40 6.44 1.14 5.69
N CYS A 41 7.04 1.90 4.75
CA CYS A 41 6.52 2.04 3.40
C CYS A 41 6.74 0.74 2.61
N PRO A 42 5.84 0.36 1.69
CA PRO A 42 6.08 -0.73 0.77
C PRO A 42 7.40 -0.56 0.01
N PRO A 43 8.10 -1.64 -0.34
CA PRO A 43 9.41 -1.53 -0.97
C PRO A 43 9.29 -1.07 -2.42
N LEU A 44 10.23 -0.24 -2.84
CA LEU A 44 10.40 0.07 -4.26
C LEU A 44 10.78 -1.21 -5.02
N ARG A 45 10.07 -1.49 -6.12
CA ARG A 45 10.47 -2.57 -7.02
C ARG A 45 11.77 -2.22 -7.74
N ASN A 46 12.55 -3.23 -8.08
CA ASN A 46 13.78 -3.08 -8.86
C ASN A 46 13.55 -3.11 -10.37
N GLU A 47 12.31 -2.94 -10.80
CA GLU A 47 11.88 -2.84 -12.19
C GLU A 47 10.82 -1.74 -12.34
N ALA A 48 10.69 -1.16 -13.53
CA ALA A 48 9.60 -0.24 -13.82
C ALA A 48 8.27 -0.98 -13.94
N TYR A 49 7.17 -0.30 -13.61
CA TYR A 49 5.84 -0.80 -13.95
C TYR A 49 5.63 -0.76 -15.46
N ASP A 50 5.23 -1.87 -16.02
CA ASP A 50 5.01 -2.06 -17.45
C ASP A 50 3.50 -2.19 -17.73
N PRO A 51 2.92 -1.37 -18.62
CA PRO A 51 1.50 -1.47 -18.95
C PRO A 51 1.04 -2.88 -19.35
N ALA A 52 1.91 -3.64 -20.03
CA ALA A 52 1.61 -5.02 -20.45
C ALA A 52 1.61 -6.03 -19.30
N ARG A 53 2.25 -5.69 -18.17
CA ARG A 53 2.43 -6.55 -17.00
C ARG A 53 1.87 -5.94 -15.71
N LEU A 54 1.17 -4.80 -15.81
CA LEU A 54 0.75 -4.02 -14.66
C LEU A 54 -0.06 -4.83 -13.66
N GLU A 55 -1.00 -5.64 -14.13
CA GLU A 55 -1.82 -6.48 -13.27
C GLU A 55 -0.98 -7.50 -12.48
N GLU A 56 -0.05 -8.18 -13.14
CA GLU A 56 0.88 -9.12 -12.51
C GLU A 56 1.75 -8.42 -11.47
N GLN A 57 2.28 -7.24 -11.81
CA GLN A 57 3.18 -6.49 -10.94
C GLN A 57 2.46 -5.93 -9.69
N LEU A 58 1.24 -5.42 -9.84
CA LEU A 58 0.42 -4.95 -8.72
C LEU A 58 0.00 -6.11 -7.81
N ALA A 59 -0.41 -7.25 -8.39
CA ALA A 59 -0.75 -8.44 -7.62
C ALA A 59 0.45 -8.99 -6.84
N ALA A 60 1.63 -9.02 -7.46
CA ALA A 60 2.86 -9.46 -6.80
C ALA A 60 3.26 -8.53 -5.64
N GLN A 61 3.11 -7.22 -5.83
CA GLN A 61 3.41 -6.24 -4.78
C GLN A 61 2.43 -6.36 -3.60
N GLU A 62 1.14 -6.53 -3.88
CA GLU A 62 0.13 -6.79 -2.85
C GLU A 62 0.43 -8.07 -2.07
N ALA A 63 0.73 -9.17 -2.75
CA ALA A 63 1.07 -10.45 -2.11
C ALA A 63 2.36 -10.35 -1.27
N TYR A 64 3.30 -9.50 -1.64
CA TYR A 64 4.48 -9.23 -0.83
C TYR A 64 4.12 -8.47 0.45
N VAL A 65 3.31 -7.41 0.36
CA VAL A 65 2.96 -6.56 1.50
C VAL A 65 1.98 -7.29 2.43
N LEU A 66 0.92 -7.88 1.90
CA LEU A 66 -0.10 -8.57 2.70
C LEU A 66 0.27 -10.03 2.94
N ASN A 67 1.33 -10.22 3.74
CA ASN A 67 1.89 -11.51 4.06
C ASN A 67 2.47 -11.51 5.49
N PHE A 68 2.13 -12.50 6.30
CA PHE A 68 2.66 -12.61 7.67
C PHE A 68 4.16 -12.86 7.76
N ASN A 69 4.82 -13.25 6.66
CA ASN A 69 6.28 -13.29 6.58
C ASN A 69 6.92 -11.90 6.43
N GLN A 70 6.10 -10.86 6.31
CA GLN A 70 6.50 -9.45 6.24
C GLN A 70 5.97 -8.70 7.47
N PRO A 71 6.58 -8.87 8.65
CA PRO A 71 6.04 -8.37 9.93
C PRO A 71 5.97 -6.85 10.01
N ARG A 72 6.62 -6.12 9.11
CA ARG A 72 6.47 -4.66 9.01
C ARG A 72 5.13 -4.22 8.43
N TYR A 73 4.37 -5.12 7.80
CA TYR A 73 3.09 -4.80 7.16
C TYR A 73 1.90 -5.59 7.71
N ALA A 74 2.14 -6.80 8.22
CA ALA A 74 1.10 -7.61 8.83
C ALA A 74 1.68 -8.46 9.96
N GLN A 75 1.04 -8.44 11.12
CA GLN A 75 1.44 -9.23 12.29
C GLN A 75 0.24 -9.96 12.86
N ARG A 76 0.51 -11.17 13.37
CA ARG A 76 -0.48 -11.97 14.10
C ARG A 76 0.01 -12.17 15.54
N ASP A 77 -0.89 -11.91 16.49
CA ASP A 77 -0.69 -12.20 17.90
C ASP A 77 -1.92 -12.98 18.41
N GLY A 78 -1.77 -14.29 18.57
CA GLY A 78 -2.92 -15.16 18.84
C GLY A 78 -3.96 -15.09 17.74
N GLY A 79 -5.21 -14.73 18.09
CA GLY A 79 -6.31 -14.53 17.17
C GLY A 79 -6.41 -13.11 16.59
N ALA A 80 -5.59 -12.17 17.10
CA ALA A 80 -5.60 -10.77 16.68
C ALA A 80 -4.62 -10.53 15.53
N VAL A 81 -5.00 -9.68 14.58
CA VAL A 81 -4.17 -9.28 13.44
C VAL A 81 -4.07 -7.77 13.37
N LYS A 82 -2.85 -7.26 13.24
CA LYS A 82 -2.58 -5.87 12.92
C LYS A 82 -1.99 -5.75 11.52
N VAL A 83 -2.41 -4.74 10.80
CA VAL A 83 -1.99 -4.48 9.41
C VAL A 83 -1.32 -3.12 9.29
N THR A 84 -0.71 -2.84 8.15
CA THR A 84 -0.07 -1.55 7.90
C THR A 84 -1.05 -0.38 8.11
N ALA A 85 -0.54 0.75 8.63
CA ALA A 85 -1.31 1.98 8.84
C ALA A 85 -1.89 2.58 7.53
N LEU A 86 -1.46 2.12 6.36
CA LEU A 86 -2.04 2.53 5.08
C LEU A 86 -3.54 2.21 4.98
N PHE A 87 -4.01 1.15 5.66
CA PHE A 87 -5.44 0.84 5.74
C PHE A 87 -6.24 1.84 6.58
N ASP A 88 -5.60 2.49 7.55
CA ASP A 88 -6.22 3.54 8.35
C ASP A 88 -6.25 4.87 7.57
N TRP A 89 -5.14 5.22 6.94
CA TRP A 89 -5.01 6.49 6.21
C TRP A 89 -5.80 6.52 4.90
N TYR A 90 -5.87 5.41 4.21
CA TYR A 90 -6.47 5.27 2.87
C TYR A 90 -7.61 4.25 2.84
N GLY A 91 -8.24 4.01 3.98
CA GLY A 91 -9.27 2.99 4.14
C GLY A 91 -10.38 3.06 3.07
N ASP A 92 -10.78 4.26 2.70
CA ASP A 92 -11.81 4.49 1.70
C ASP A 92 -11.44 3.98 0.29
N ASP A 93 -10.15 3.91 -0.03
CA ASP A 93 -9.69 3.39 -1.32
C ASP A 93 -9.76 1.85 -1.40
N PHE A 94 -9.83 1.18 -0.24
CA PHE A 94 -9.89 -0.29 -0.13
C PHE A 94 -11.31 -0.85 0.02
N VAL A 95 -12.33 -0.02 -0.05
CA VAL A 95 -13.72 -0.48 0.07
C VAL A 95 -14.29 -0.90 -1.28
N SER A 96 -15.10 -1.96 -1.27
CA SER A 96 -15.88 -2.42 -2.40
C SER A 96 -17.32 -2.61 -1.94
N GLY A 97 -18.21 -1.77 -2.42
CA GLY A 97 -19.60 -1.79 -1.97
C GLY A 97 -19.73 -1.46 -0.49
N ASN A 98 -20.29 -2.39 0.30
CA ASN A 98 -20.46 -2.25 1.76
C ASN A 98 -19.28 -2.83 2.57
N ASP A 99 -18.27 -3.36 1.90
CA ASP A 99 -17.14 -3.99 2.56
C ASP A 99 -16.15 -2.92 3.01
N GLY A 100 -15.69 -3.01 4.25
CA GLY A 100 -14.66 -2.13 4.77
C GLY A 100 -13.25 -2.57 4.41
N ALA A 101 -12.27 -1.68 4.62
CA ALA A 101 -10.85 -1.97 4.42
C ALA A 101 -10.37 -3.23 5.19
N GLN A 102 -11.00 -3.53 6.32
CA GLN A 102 -10.73 -4.74 7.09
C GLN A 102 -11.08 -6.02 6.32
N VAL A 103 -12.20 -6.04 5.59
CA VAL A 103 -12.59 -7.19 4.75
C VAL A 103 -11.58 -7.38 3.62
N TYR A 104 -11.13 -6.30 3.01
CA TYR A 104 -10.09 -6.34 2.00
C TYR A 104 -8.80 -6.97 2.54
N ALA A 105 -8.26 -6.44 3.65
CA ALA A 105 -7.04 -6.95 4.27
C ALA A 105 -7.18 -8.43 4.69
N ALA A 106 -8.28 -8.78 5.32
CA ALA A 106 -8.57 -10.13 5.80
C ALA A 106 -8.60 -11.14 4.65
N SER A 107 -9.25 -10.81 3.55
CA SER A 107 -9.34 -11.69 2.38
C SER A 107 -7.96 -11.99 1.76
N ARG A 108 -7.05 -11.01 1.77
CA ARG A 108 -5.67 -11.17 1.25
C ARG A 108 -4.79 -11.96 2.19
N LEU A 109 -5.01 -11.81 3.51
CA LEU A 109 -4.26 -12.51 4.55
C LEU A 109 -4.81 -13.91 4.88
N GLY A 110 -5.98 -14.27 4.33
CA GLY A 110 -6.63 -15.55 4.61
C GLY A 110 -7.11 -15.67 6.05
N VAL A 111 -7.65 -14.60 6.62
CA VAL A 111 -8.19 -14.54 7.99
C VAL A 111 -9.61 -14.01 7.99
N GLU A 112 -10.32 -14.18 9.11
CA GLU A 112 -11.62 -13.55 9.32
C GLU A 112 -11.49 -12.03 9.49
N ALA A 113 -12.40 -11.25 8.93
CA ALA A 113 -12.36 -9.78 9.03
C ALA A 113 -12.37 -9.28 10.48
N GLY A 114 -13.10 -9.94 11.37
CA GLY A 114 -13.13 -9.65 12.79
C GLY A 114 -11.81 -9.87 13.53
N SER A 115 -10.84 -10.57 12.91
CA SER A 115 -9.48 -10.74 13.47
C SER A 115 -8.65 -9.47 13.30
N ILE A 116 -8.97 -8.60 12.36
CA ILE A 116 -8.24 -7.34 12.17
C ILE A 116 -8.61 -6.38 13.30
N THR A 117 -7.70 -6.19 14.24
CA THR A 117 -7.96 -5.42 15.48
C THR A 117 -7.32 -4.04 15.49
N GLY A 118 -6.55 -3.70 14.47
CA GLY A 118 -5.91 -2.38 14.38
C GLY A 118 -4.76 -2.36 13.39
N VAL A 119 -4.02 -1.27 13.44
CA VAL A 119 -2.86 -1.04 12.56
C VAL A 119 -1.55 -1.07 13.36
N LEU A 120 -0.47 -1.30 12.65
CA LEU A 120 0.90 -1.26 13.17
C LEU A 120 1.37 0.19 13.28
N ASP A 121 2.25 0.46 14.24
CA ASP A 121 2.97 1.72 14.32
C ASP A 121 3.81 1.90 13.05
N TYR A 122 3.80 3.14 12.52
CA TYR A 122 4.52 3.44 11.29
C TYR A 122 5.91 3.99 11.59
N ASP A 123 6.94 3.26 11.16
CA ASP A 123 8.33 3.67 11.31
C ASP A 123 8.76 4.52 10.10
N TRP A 124 8.99 5.80 10.37
CA TRP A 124 9.38 6.82 9.40
C TRP A 124 10.88 6.88 9.11
N LYS A 125 11.69 6.03 9.76
CA LYS A 125 13.12 5.97 9.46
C LYS A 125 13.35 5.63 8.00
N LEU A 126 14.46 6.12 7.44
CA LEU A 126 14.83 5.79 6.06
C LEU A 126 15.00 4.27 5.91
N ASN A 127 14.38 3.70 4.89
CA ASN A 127 14.51 2.28 4.55
C ASN A 127 15.83 2.04 3.79
N ASP A 128 16.94 2.05 4.51
CA ASP A 128 18.25 1.73 3.99
C ASP A 128 18.85 0.46 4.63
N VAL A 129 20.02 0.05 4.17
CA VAL A 129 20.68 -1.18 4.64
C VAL A 129 21.08 -1.13 6.11
N SER A 130 21.25 0.05 6.70
CA SER A 130 21.62 0.22 8.11
C SER A 130 20.45 0.00 9.08
N ASN A 131 19.22 0.01 8.57
CA ASN A 131 17.98 -0.13 9.32
C ASN A 131 17.29 -1.50 9.09
N ARG A 132 17.98 -2.45 8.45
CA ARG A 132 17.44 -3.79 8.12
C ARG A 132 17.94 -4.86 9.10
#